data_f017d2c87c723c1305353d63797ba7ba
#
_entry.id   f017d2c87c723c1305353d63797ba7ba
#
_cell.length_a   1.000
_cell.length_b   1.000
_cell.length_c   1.000
_cell.angle_alpha   90.00
_cell.angle_beta   90.00
_cell.angle_gamma   90.00
#
_symmetry.space_group_name_H-M   'P 1'
#
loop_
_entity.id
_entity.type
_entity.pdbx_description
1 polymer ?
#
loop_
_entity_poly.entity_id
_entity_poly.type
_entity_poly.pdbx_seq_one_letter_code
_entity_poly.pdbx_strand_id
1 'polypeptide(L)'
;MAQLKEIFERESQRGTAESCTVIHLFQEGTFYRAYEWSAWLCVRYINGFKVTKRELKSQEETMVLVGFPVTSLQKYTPQDAEVSFNDDKSVSIRLPQSLLEESGGAETMAEEFANWKRSVPVQEAGRKKGEYTAVDGQPGVLRLTDILHEVLVYPVEQKTPMECMNFIAAMKQKISAII
;
A
#
# COMPACT_ATOMS: atom_id res chain seq x y z
N MET A 1 14.78 -15.99 2.57
CA MET A 1 13.97 -15.13 1.68
C MET A 1 13.12 -16.05 0.83
N ALA A 2 11.79 -15.91 0.87
CA ALA A 2 10.94 -16.64 -0.05
C ALA A 2 11.34 -16.29 -1.48
N GLN A 3 11.46 -17.30 -2.35
CA GLN A 3 11.83 -17.05 -3.74
C GLN A 3 10.61 -16.41 -4.45
N LEU A 4 10.86 -15.43 -5.31
CA LEU A 4 9.79 -14.75 -6.08
C LEU A 4 8.85 -15.75 -6.76
N LYS A 5 9.39 -16.89 -7.21
CA LYS A 5 8.60 -17.96 -7.82
C LYS A 5 7.57 -18.55 -6.86
N GLU A 6 7.94 -18.82 -5.60
CA GLU A 6 7.03 -19.35 -4.57
C GLU A 6 5.94 -18.34 -4.21
N ILE A 7 6.30 -17.06 -4.17
CA ILE A 7 5.34 -15.96 -3.93
C ILE A 7 4.30 -15.93 -5.05
N PHE A 8 4.74 -15.95 -6.32
CA PHE A 8 3.82 -15.94 -7.46
C PHE A 8 2.95 -17.19 -7.52
N GLU A 9 3.49 -18.34 -7.18
CA GLU A 9 2.75 -19.59 -7.15
C GLU A 9 1.63 -19.52 -6.09
N ARG A 10 1.92 -19.04 -4.89
CA ARG A 10 0.90 -18.80 -3.85
C ARG A 10 -0.14 -17.77 -4.26
N GLU A 11 0.28 -16.67 -4.88
CA GLU A 11 -0.63 -15.60 -5.31
C GLU A 11 -1.47 -15.97 -6.54
N SER A 12 -1.03 -16.93 -7.36
CA SER A 12 -1.80 -17.44 -8.51
C SER A 12 -2.89 -18.43 -8.13
N GLN A 13 -2.78 -19.08 -6.96
CA GLN A 13 -3.75 -20.07 -6.47
C GLN A 13 -4.95 -19.44 -5.74
N ARG A 14 -5.46 -18.32 -6.23
CA ARG A 14 -6.54 -17.54 -5.60
C ARG A 14 -7.95 -17.85 -6.10
N GLY A 15 -8.11 -18.96 -6.83
CA GLY A 15 -9.37 -19.30 -7.50
C GLY A 15 -10.45 -19.90 -6.60
N THR A 16 -10.20 -20.10 -5.29
CA THR A 16 -11.20 -20.67 -4.37
C THR A 16 -11.71 -19.62 -3.39
N ALA A 17 -12.98 -19.78 -2.97
CA ALA A 17 -13.60 -18.92 -1.98
C ALA A 17 -12.80 -18.82 -0.65
N GLU A 18 -12.08 -19.87 -0.29
CA GLU A 18 -11.25 -19.90 0.92
C GLU A 18 -9.93 -19.14 0.78
N SER A 19 -9.37 -19.10 -0.44
CA SER A 19 -8.06 -18.48 -0.69
C SER A 19 -8.15 -16.99 -1.01
N CYS A 20 -9.28 -16.51 -1.52
CA CYS A 20 -9.45 -15.12 -1.95
C CYS A 20 -9.51 -14.12 -0.78
N THR A 21 -9.81 -14.57 0.45
CA THR A 21 -9.83 -13.72 1.66
C THR A 21 -8.55 -13.82 2.50
N VAL A 22 -7.53 -14.57 2.06
CA VAL A 22 -6.27 -14.74 2.79
C VAL A 22 -5.21 -13.78 2.29
N ILE A 23 -4.58 -13.06 3.18
CA ILE A 23 -3.42 -12.20 2.93
C ILE A 23 -2.17 -12.96 3.30
N HIS A 24 -1.21 -13.11 2.39
CA HIS A 24 0.10 -13.64 2.67
C HIS A 24 1.13 -12.52 2.83
N LEU A 25 1.76 -12.48 4.00
CA LEU A 25 2.82 -11.54 4.34
C LEU A 25 4.15 -12.28 4.41
N PHE A 26 5.16 -11.79 3.71
CA PHE A 26 6.51 -12.35 3.70
C PHE A 26 7.45 -11.42 4.43
N GLN A 27 8.19 -11.95 5.41
CA GLN A 27 9.14 -11.15 6.13
C GLN A 27 10.43 -10.96 5.31
N GLU A 28 10.70 -9.70 4.97
CA GLU A 28 11.93 -9.28 4.30
C GLU A 28 12.66 -8.24 5.16
N GLY A 29 13.68 -8.70 5.88
CA GLY A 29 14.40 -7.89 6.86
C GLY A 29 13.48 -7.42 7.99
N THR A 30 13.32 -6.11 8.13
CA THR A 30 12.46 -5.46 9.15
C THR A 30 11.05 -5.15 8.68
N PHE A 31 10.67 -5.60 7.47
CA PHE A 31 9.36 -5.36 6.88
C PHE A 31 8.63 -6.67 6.61
N TYR A 32 7.30 -6.63 6.76
CA TYR A 32 6.41 -7.54 6.08
C TYR A 32 6.05 -6.97 4.73
N ARG A 33 6.03 -7.82 3.70
CA ARG A 33 5.59 -7.47 2.36
C ARG A 33 4.47 -8.38 1.91
N ALA A 34 3.46 -7.78 1.33
CA ALA A 34 2.40 -8.46 0.60
C ALA A 34 2.56 -8.19 -0.90
N TYR A 35 2.29 -9.18 -1.70
CA TYR A 35 2.43 -9.15 -3.16
C TYR A 35 1.10 -9.39 -3.83
N GLU A 36 0.95 -8.89 -5.05
CA GLU A 36 -0.18 -9.14 -5.95
C GLU A 36 -1.54 -9.04 -5.24
N TRP A 37 -2.27 -10.13 -5.21
CA TRP A 37 -3.58 -10.24 -4.58
C TRP A 37 -3.56 -9.85 -3.09
N SER A 38 -2.58 -10.35 -2.35
CA SER A 38 -2.39 -9.98 -0.94
C SER A 38 -2.14 -8.49 -0.76
N ALA A 39 -1.40 -7.85 -1.69
CA ALA A 39 -1.18 -6.41 -1.66
C ALA A 39 -2.49 -5.62 -1.87
N TRP A 40 -3.32 -6.08 -2.81
CA TRP A 40 -4.64 -5.49 -3.06
C TRP A 40 -5.56 -5.61 -1.84
N LEU A 41 -5.64 -6.79 -1.22
CA LEU A 41 -6.42 -6.98 0.01
C LEU A 41 -5.94 -6.07 1.14
N CYS A 42 -4.62 -5.92 1.32
CA CYS A 42 -4.06 -5.00 2.31
C CYS A 42 -4.53 -3.55 2.09
N VAL A 43 -4.50 -3.07 0.85
CA VAL A 43 -4.90 -1.69 0.52
C VAL A 43 -6.40 -1.48 0.68
N ARG A 44 -7.20 -2.48 0.34
CA ARG A 44 -8.66 -2.36 0.35
C ARG A 44 -9.26 -2.52 1.74
N TYR A 45 -8.79 -3.50 2.52
CA TYR A 45 -9.45 -3.92 3.76
C TYR A 45 -8.67 -3.62 5.05
N ILE A 46 -7.38 -3.30 4.95
CA ILE A 46 -6.56 -3.00 6.13
C ILE A 46 -6.26 -1.51 6.24
N ASN A 47 -5.53 -0.95 5.27
CA ASN A 47 -5.15 0.46 5.28
C ASN A 47 -4.66 0.88 3.89
N GLY A 48 -4.78 2.16 3.57
CA GLY A 48 -4.27 2.77 2.33
C GLY A 48 -2.74 2.79 2.26
N PHE A 49 -2.10 1.61 2.15
CA PHE A 49 -0.65 1.50 2.03
C PHE A 49 -0.13 2.06 0.72
N LYS A 50 1.11 2.55 0.74
CA LYS A 50 1.81 2.93 -0.48
C LYS A 50 2.08 1.70 -1.34
N VAL A 51 1.45 1.66 -2.51
CA VAL A 51 1.65 0.58 -3.49
C VAL A 51 2.87 0.87 -4.34
N THR A 52 3.67 -0.16 -4.57
CA THR A 52 4.80 -0.13 -5.50
C THR A 52 4.55 -1.14 -6.61
N LYS A 53 4.62 -0.72 -7.87
CA LYS A 53 4.55 -1.61 -9.04
C LYS A 53 5.89 -1.63 -9.76
N ARG A 54 6.43 -2.80 -10.00
CA ARG A 54 7.73 -3.01 -10.64
C ARG A 54 7.60 -3.94 -11.83
N GLU A 55 8.41 -3.71 -12.85
CA GLU A 55 8.58 -4.65 -13.96
C GLU A 55 9.56 -5.76 -13.57
N LEU A 56 9.23 -6.98 -13.93
CA LEU A 56 10.08 -8.14 -13.73
C LEU A 56 10.94 -8.33 -14.99
N LYS A 57 12.25 -8.29 -14.83
CA LYS A 57 13.23 -8.36 -15.94
C LYS A 57 13.17 -9.63 -16.79
N SER A 58 12.50 -10.69 -16.32
CA SER A 58 12.48 -12.00 -16.97
C SER A 58 11.19 -12.36 -17.73
N GLN A 59 10.14 -11.59 -17.52
CA GLN A 59 8.82 -11.92 -18.06
C GLN A 59 8.08 -10.61 -18.25
N GLU A 60 7.87 -9.99 -19.24
CA GLU A 60 7.06 -8.77 -19.50
C GLU A 60 5.87 -8.53 -18.54
N GLU A 61 5.99 -9.07 -17.31
CA GLU A 61 5.01 -9.04 -16.24
C GLU A 61 5.36 -7.99 -15.21
N THR A 62 4.32 -7.35 -14.69
CA THR A 62 4.44 -6.37 -13.61
C THR A 62 4.01 -6.98 -12.29
N MET A 63 4.74 -6.67 -11.23
CA MET A 63 4.44 -7.08 -9.86
C MET A 63 4.07 -5.87 -9.01
N VAL A 64 2.95 -5.98 -8.28
CA VAL A 64 2.56 -5.00 -7.27
C VAL A 64 2.91 -5.51 -5.88
N LEU A 65 3.32 -4.61 -5.01
CA LEU A 65 3.65 -4.93 -3.62
C LEU A 65 3.33 -3.75 -2.69
N VAL A 66 3.03 -4.09 -1.45
CA VAL A 66 2.96 -3.17 -0.31
C VAL A 66 3.84 -3.68 0.81
N GLY A 67 4.22 -2.82 1.75
CA GLY A 67 5.00 -3.25 2.89
C GLY A 67 4.84 -2.32 4.08
N PHE A 68 4.96 -2.91 5.28
CA PHE A 68 4.94 -2.19 6.56
C PHE A 68 5.92 -2.84 7.55
N PRO A 69 6.38 -2.09 8.58
CA PRO A 69 7.31 -2.62 9.57
C PRO A 69 6.74 -3.84 10.32
N VAL A 70 7.58 -4.83 10.62
CA VAL A 70 7.19 -6.03 11.38
C VAL A 70 6.54 -5.67 12.71
N THR A 71 7.03 -4.63 13.37
CA THR A 71 6.50 -4.13 14.65
C THR A 71 5.07 -3.59 14.56
N SER A 72 4.59 -3.32 13.37
CA SER A 72 3.24 -2.77 13.13
C SER A 72 2.20 -3.84 12.80
N LEU A 73 2.55 -5.13 12.84
CA LEU A 73 1.62 -6.22 12.48
C LEU A 73 0.32 -6.15 13.28
N GLN A 74 0.41 -6.02 14.60
CA GLN A 74 -0.77 -5.94 15.47
C GLN A 74 -1.68 -4.74 15.15
N LYS A 75 -1.08 -3.61 14.79
CA LYS A 75 -1.83 -2.40 14.41
C LYS A 75 -2.65 -2.59 13.13
N TYR A 76 -2.13 -3.39 12.21
CA TYR A 76 -2.74 -3.60 10.90
C TYR A 76 -3.50 -4.92 10.76
N THR A 77 -3.58 -5.69 11.84
CA THR A 77 -4.42 -6.90 11.88
C THR A 77 -5.83 -6.52 12.31
N PRO A 78 -6.87 -6.77 11.49
CA PRO A 78 -8.25 -6.57 11.88
C PRO A 78 -8.61 -7.45 13.09
N GLN A 79 -9.50 -6.97 13.96
CA GLN A 79 -9.89 -7.70 15.18
C GLN A 79 -10.57 -9.04 14.90
N ASP A 80 -11.28 -9.12 13.77
CA ASP A 80 -12.02 -10.30 13.34
C ASP A 80 -11.23 -11.22 12.38
N ALA A 81 -9.92 -10.96 12.21
CA ALA A 81 -9.07 -11.74 11.34
C ALA A 81 -8.28 -12.79 12.12
N GLU A 82 -8.14 -13.98 11.53
CA GLU A 82 -7.29 -15.04 12.06
C GLU A 82 -5.86 -14.88 11.53
N VAL A 83 -4.88 -14.89 12.44
CA VAL A 83 -3.46 -14.77 12.10
C VAL A 83 -2.76 -16.10 12.34
N SER A 84 -2.08 -16.59 11.32
CA SER A 84 -1.27 -17.80 11.38
C SER A 84 0.18 -17.49 11.02
N PHE A 85 1.10 -17.88 11.89
CA PHE A 85 2.54 -17.77 11.66
C PHE A 85 3.04 -19.07 11.06
N ASN A 86 3.76 -18.99 9.94
CA ASN A 86 4.29 -20.14 9.24
C ASN A 86 5.81 -20.29 9.51
N ASP A 87 6.34 -21.51 9.37
CA ASP A 87 7.76 -21.81 9.64
C ASP A 87 8.73 -21.11 8.69
N ASP A 88 8.26 -20.68 7.52
CA ASP A 88 9.04 -19.98 6.48
C ASP A 88 9.16 -18.45 6.72
N LYS A 89 8.84 -17.99 7.94
CA LYS A 89 8.76 -16.55 8.31
C LYS A 89 7.70 -15.77 7.52
N SER A 90 6.72 -16.45 6.99
CA SER A 90 5.53 -15.83 6.44
C SER A 90 4.41 -15.79 7.48
N VAL A 91 3.51 -14.84 7.32
CA VAL A 91 2.30 -14.71 8.12
C VAL A 91 1.11 -14.73 7.18
N SER A 92 0.11 -15.53 7.52
CA SER A 92 -1.16 -15.54 6.81
C SER A 92 -2.23 -14.88 7.67
N ILE A 93 -2.93 -13.90 7.11
CA ILE A 93 -4.05 -13.22 7.75
C ILE A 93 -5.31 -13.62 6.97
N ARG A 94 -6.21 -14.33 7.61
CA ARG A 94 -7.52 -14.70 7.03
C ARG A 94 -8.53 -13.64 7.43
N LEU A 95 -9.05 -12.94 6.46
CA LEU A 95 -10.14 -11.98 6.63
C LEU A 95 -11.49 -12.73 6.82
N PRO A 96 -12.48 -12.10 7.46
CA PRO A 96 -13.80 -12.68 7.63
C PRO A 96 -14.44 -13.08 6.29
N GLN A 97 -15.13 -14.22 6.27
CA GLN A 97 -15.73 -14.74 5.06
C GLN A 97 -16.94 -13.90 4.58
N SER A 98 -17.55 -13.12 5.48
CA SER A 98 -18.59 -12.14 5.13
C SER A 98 -18.14 -11.15 4.06
N LEU A 99 -16.83 -10.81 4.01
CA LEU A 99 -16.26 -9.94 2.98
C LEU A 99 -16.41 -10.50 1.58
N LEU A 100 -16.39 -11.82 1.42
CA LEU A 100 -16.60 -12.47 0.12
C LEU A 100 -18.03 -12.27 -0.39
N GLU A 101 -19.00 -12.40 0.52
CA GLU A 101 -20.42 -12.21 0.20
C GLU A 101 -20.71 -10.75 -0.13
N GLU A 102 -20.18 -9.82 0.66
CA GLU A 102 -20.30 -8.37 0.44
C GLU A 102 -19.64 -7.91 -0.86
N SER A 103 -18.56 -8.59 -1.28
CA SER A 103 -17.82 -8.25 -2.50
C SER A 103 -18.41 -8.87 -3.77
N GLY A 104 -19.53 -9.62 -3.68
CA GLY A 104 -20.16 -10.25 -4.84
C GLY A 104 -19.48 -11.53 -5.32
N GLY A 105 -18.63 -12.14 -4.48
CA GLY A 105 -17.99 -13.41 -4.78
C GLY A 105 -16.57 -13.32 -5.34
N ALA A 106 -15.93 -14.47 -5.50
CA ALA A 106 -14.51 -14.55 -5.90
C ALA A 106 -14.26 -14.02 -7.33
N GLU A 107 -15.20 -14.17 -8.25
CA GLU A 107 -15.09 -13.67 -9.63
C GLU A 107 -15.08 -12.14 -9.67
N THR A 108 -15.99 -11.50 -8.95
CA THR A 108 -16.04 -10.02 -8.84
C THR A 108 -14.76 -9.48 -8.22
N MET A 109 -14.25 -10.13 -7.17
CA MET A 109 -12.97 -9.76 -6.55
C MET A 109 -11.81 -9.89 -7.54
N ALA A 110 -11.82 -10.90 -8.42
CA ALA A 110 -10.78 -11.08 -9.44
C ALA A 110 -10.79 -9.95 -10.49
N GLU A 111 -11.97 -9.53 -10.92
CA GLU A 111 -12.11 -8.40 -11.84
C GLU A 111 -11.67 -7.08 -11.19
N GLU A 112 -12.05 -6.84 -9.94
CA GLU A 112 -11.64 -5.66 -9.19
C GLU A 112 -10.13 -5.60 -8.97
N PHE A 113 -9.51 -6.73 -8.62
CA PHE A 113 -8.06 -6.82 -8.52
C PHE A 113 -7.37 -6.51 -9.84
N ALA A 114 -7.84 -7.10 -10.95
CA ALA A 114 -7.27 -6.87 -12.27
C ALA A 114 -7.38 -5.39 -12.70
N ASN A 115 -8.51 -4.75 -12.41
CA ASN A 115 -8.74 -3.33 -12.67
C ASN A 115 -7.82 -2.45 -11.80
N TRP A 116 -7.74 -2.76 -10.49
CA TRP A 116 -6.84 -2.07 -9.57
C TRP A 116 -5.37 -2.21 -10.00
N LYS A 117 -4.91 -3.43 -10.31
CA LYS A 117 -3.53 -3.65 -10.76
C LYS A 117 -3.18 -2.85 -12.01
N ARG A 118 -4.13 -2.70 -12.95
CA ARG A 118 -3.96 -1.86 -14.15
C ARG A 118 -3.86 -0.37 -13.82
N SER A 119 -4.60 0.11 -12.84
CA SER A 119 -4.61 1.53 -12.44
C SER A 119 -3.35 1.96 -11.69
N VAL A 120 -2.59 1.03 -11.07
CA VAL A 120 -1.35 1.35 -10.36
C VAL A 120 -0.25 1.68 -11.36
N PRO A 121 0.39 2.87 -11.27
CA PRO A 121 1.48 3.25 -12.16
C PRO A 121 2.73 2.42 -11.90
N VAL A 122 3.46 2.06 -12.97
CA VAL A 122 4.73 1.35 -12.88
C VAL A 122 5.79 2.32 -12.36
N GLN A 123 6.51 1.92 -11.31
CA GLN A 123 7.67 2.66 -10.83
C GLN A 123 8.92 2.17 -11.56
N GLU A 124 9.54 3.02 -12.35
CA GLU A 124 10.81 2.71 -13.01
C GLU A 124 11.89 2.38 -11.98
N ALA A 125 12.55 1.23 -12.15
CA ALA A 125 13.69 0.81 -11.34
C ALA A 125 14.89 1.70 -11.65
N GLY A 126 15.11 2.76 -10.87
CA GLY A 126 16.25 3.64 -11.10
C GLY A 126 16.31 4.95 -10.35
N ARG A 127 15.29 5.36 -9.63
CA ARG A 127 15.40 6.61 -8.85
C ARG A 127 16.08 6.38 -7.51
N LYS A 128 17.31 6.86 -7.41
CA LYS A 128 18.10 6.98 -6.18
C LYS A 128 17.27 7.70 -5.11
N LYS A 129 17.34 7.16 -3.89
CA LYS A 129 16.84 7.76 -2.65
C LYS A 129 17.36 9.19 -2.54
N GLY A 130 16.50 10.17 -2.74
CA GLY A 130 16.91 11.56 -2.51
C GLY A 130 16.29 12.67 -3.36
N GLU A 131 15.42 12.35 -4.32
CA GLU A 131 14.74 13.41 -5.07
C GLU A 131 13.23 13.18 -5.07
N TYR A 132 12.53 14.03 -4.33
CA TYR A 132 11.10 14.26 -4.47
C TYR A 132 10.86 14.93 -5.84
N THR A 133 10.82 14.12 -6.88
CA THR A 133 10.32 14.63 -8.15
C THR A 133 8.83 14.32 -8.21
N ALA A 134 8.05 15.39 -8.30
CA ALA A 134 6.65 15.36 -8.67
C ALA A 134 6.46 14.44 -9.88
N VAL A 135 5.58 13.42 -9.75
CA VAL A 135 5.19 12.60 -10.88
C VAL A 135 4.27 13.43 -11.75
N ASP A 136 4.87 13.85 -12.76
CA ASP A 136 4.53 14.23 -14.12
C ASP A 136 3.07 14.49 -14.46
N GLY A 137 2.93 15.66 -15.03
CA GLY A 137 1.86 15.98 -15.95
C GLY A 137 1.19 17.32 -15.76
N GLN A 138 1.63 18.16 -14.83
CA GLN A 138 1.44 19.62 -14.94
C GLN A 138 2.24 20.36 -13.87
N PRO A 139 2.98 21.41 -14.19
CA PRO A 139 3.64 22.24 -13.20
C PRO A 139 2.56 23.02 -12.44
N GLY A 140 2.39 22.69 -11.15
CA GLY A 140 1.65 23.58 -10.25
C GLY A 140 0.42 23.03 -9.54
N VAL A 141 0.07 21.75 -9.64
CA VAL A 141 -1.05 21.22 -8.84
C VAL A 141 -0.52 20.67 -7.51
N LEU A 142 -0.43 21.53 -6.51
CA LEU A 142 -0.34 21.14 -5.10
C LEU A 142 -1.56 20.29 -4.75
N ARG A 143 -1.36 19.02 -4.44
CA ARG A 143 -2.45 18.16 -4.02
C ARG A 143 -2.79 18.44 -2.55
N LEU A 144 -4.04 18.35 -2.19
CA LEU A 144 -4.50 18.54 -0.80
C LEU A 144 -3.75 17.60 0.17
N THR A 145 -3.39 16.41 -0.29
CA THR A 145 -2.57 15.42 0.46
C THR A 145 -1.18 15.93 0.82
N ASP A 146 -0.55 16.73 -0.04
CA ASP A 146 0.79 17.29 0.21
C ASP A 146 0.72 18.37 1.28
N ILE A 147 -0.34 19.19 1.24
CA ILE A 147 -0.59 20.22 2.26
C ILE A 147 -0.89 19.57 3.62
N LEU A 148 -1.69 18.50 3.65
CA LEU A 148 -1.96 17.75 4.89
C LEU A 148 -0.69 17.14 5.45
N HIS A 149 0.19 16.61 4.61
CA HIS A 149 1.47 16.06 5.06
C HIS A 149 2.37 17.14 5.63
N GLU A 150 2.49 18.33 5.01
CA GLU A 150 3.25 19.45 5.54
C GLU A 150 2.74 19.88 6.94
N VAL A 151 1.41 19.90 7.13
CA VAL A 151 0.81 20.24 8.43
C VAL A 151 1.14 19.18 9.49
N LEU A 152 1.11 17.89 9.15
CA LEU A 152 1.37 16.79 10.08
C LEU A 152 2.83 16.71 10.54
N VAL A 153 3.79 17.09 9.67
CA VAL A 153 5.21 17.03 10.00
C VAL A 153 5.77 18.34 10.58
N TYR A 154 4.95 19.41 10.63
CA TYR A 154 5.41 20.70 11.15
C TYR A 154 5.59 20.64 12.67
N PRO A 155 6.81 20.87 13.19
CA PRO A 155 7.14 20.71 14.62
C PRO A 155 6.69 21.92 15.43
N VAL A 156 5.39 22.05 15.69
CA VAL A 156 4.78 23.20 16.37
C VAL A 156 5.43 23.48 17.74
N GLU A 157 5.79 22.42 18.47
CA GLU A 157 6.39 22.53 19.81
C GLU A 157 7.79 23.17 19.82
N GLN A 158 8.46 23.20 18.67
CA GLN A 158 9.82 23.73 18.51
C GLN A 158 9.85 25.09 17.82
N LYS A 159 8.67 25.65 17.52
CA LYS A 159 8.54 26.89 16.74
C LYS A 159 7.98 28.03 17.56
N THR A 160 8.41 29.24 17.21
CA THR A 160 7.88 30.46 17.83
C THR A 160 6.45 30.71 17.32
N PRO A 161 5.62 31.45 18.10
CA PRO A 161 4.26 31.81 17.65
C PRO A 161 4.22 32.49 16.29
N MET A 162 5.22 33.33 15.99
CA MET A 162 5.32 34.03 14.70
C MET A 162 5.59 33.07 13.55
N GLU A 163 6.48 32.09 13.75
CA GLU A 163 6.74 31.03 12.74
C GLU A 163 5.49 30.16 12.48
N CYS A 164 4.74 29.82 13.52
CA CYS A 164 3.49 29.10 13.40
C CYS A 164 2.44 29.89 12.62
N MET A 165 2.31 31.19 12.89
CA MET A 165 1.40 32.07 12.14
C MET A 165 1.79 32.18 10.66
N ASN A 166 3.08 32.33 10.36
CA ASN A 166 3.57 32.35 8.99
C ASN A 166 3.32 31.02 8.26
N PHE A 167 3.50 29.91 8.95
CA PHE A 167 3.20 28.59 8.40
C PHE A 167 1.70 28.45 8.07
N ILE A 168 0.80 28.85 8.99
CA ILE A 168 -0.65 28.82 8.76
C ILE A 168 -1.03 29.71 7.57
N ALA A 169 -0.44 30.91 7.47
CA ALA A 169 -0.69 31.80 6.35
C ALA A 169 -0.27 31.20 5.00
N ALA A 170 0.89 30.55 4.96
CA ALA A 170 1.37 29.84 3.78
C ALA A 170 0.44 28.66 3.39
N MET A 171 -0.03 27.89 4.37
CA MET A 171 -0.99 26.79 4.12
C MET A 171 -2.31 27.32 3.56
N LYS A 172 -2.83 28.42 4.10
CA LYS A 172 -4.05 29.08 3.55
C LYS A 172 -3.88 29.47 2.09
N GLN A 173 -2.74 30.05 1.72
CA GLN A 173 -2.46 30.42 0.32
C GLN A 173 -2.42 29.20 -0.60
N LYS A 174 -1.75 28.11 -0.15
CA LYS A 174 -1.68 26.85 -0.91
C LYS A 174 -3.07 26.24 -1.13
N ILE A 175 -3.90 26.22 -0.10
CA ILE A 175 -5.29 25.70 -0.18
C ILE A 175 -6.14 26.56 -1.13
N SER A 176 -6.03 27.90 -1.02
CA SER A 176 -6.78 28.81 -1.89
C SER A 176 -6.39 28.72 -3.38
N ALA A 177 -5.21 28.17 -3.67
CA ALA A 177 -4.75 27.95 -5.05
C ALA A 177 -5.30 26.63 -5.65
N ILE A 178 -5.90 25.76 -4.83
CA ILE A 178 -6.42 24.44 -5.25
C ILE A 178 -7.94 24.46 -5.42
N ILE A 179 -8.63 25.39 -4.74
CA ILE A 179 -10.07 25.61 -4.81
C ILE A 179 -10.39 26.64 -5.91
#